data_d5708e3d8e4776ba551b3f7bdde7c8b7
#
_entry.id   d5708e3d8e4776ba551b3f7bdde7c8b7
#
_cell.length_a   1.000
_cell.length_b   1.000
_cell.length_c   1.000
_cell.angle_alpha   90.00
_cell.angle_beta   90.00
_cell.angle_gamma   90.00
#
_symmetry.space_group_name_H-M   'P 1'
#
loop_
_entity.id
_entity.type
_entity.pdbx_description
1 polymer ?
#
loop_
_entity_poly.entity_id
_entity_poly.type
_entity_poly.pdbx_seq_one_letter_code
_entity_poly.pdbx_strand_id
1 'polypeptide(L)'
;MGARYNSDMASSNDYLVYILDLLQEVPLIHYRKMMGEYLLYQDNVLFGGLYDNRFLVKTTPSLAEEGLKQMLPYPGAKPMYLIDAEDKTEVARLVMKVVNDLR
;
A
#
# COMPACT_ATOMS: atom_id res chain seq x y z
N MET A 1 -0.60 25.36 -1.13
CA MET A 1 -0.99 24.89 -1.27
C MET A 1 -1.39 24.25 -0.95
N GLY A 2 -1.33 24.46 -0.58
CA GLY A 2 -1.76 23.66 -0.16
C GLY A 2 -2.81 23.22 -0.56
N ALA A 3 -3.49 23.84 -0.64
CA ALA A 3 -4.63 23.29 -1.05
C ALA A 3 -4.53 22.48 -2.25
N ARG A 4 -3.66 22.70 -2.98
CA ARG A 4 -3.47 22.03 -4.08
C ARG A 4 -3.04 20.81 -3.96
N TYR A 5 -2.57 20.62 -3.00
CA TYR A 5 -2.14 19.36 -2.81
C TYR A 5 -3.29 18.50 -2.61
N ASN A 6 -4.14 18.77 -2.53
CA ASN A 6 -5.12 18.35 -2.42
C ASN A 6 -5.95 17.37 -2.66
N SER A 7 -7.05 17.57 -2.73
CA SER A 7 -7.99 16.49 -2.92
C SER A 7 -7.78 15.73 -4.20
N ASP A 8 -7.13 16.34 -5.17
CA ASP A 8 -6.84 15.64 -6.42
C ASP A 8 -5.80 14.54 -6.23
N MET A 9 -5.01 14.64 -5.17
CA MET A 9 -3.97 13.66 -4.91
C MET A 9 -4.34 12.69 -3.80
N ALA A 10 -5.52 12.84 -3.24
CA ALA A 10 -5.97 11.94 -2.17
C ALA A 10 -6.48 10.64 -2.76
N SER A 11 -6.31 9.56 -2.03
CA SER A 11 -6.91 8.29 -2.39
C SER A 11 -8.40 8.32 -2.05
N SER A 12 -9.22 7.77 -2.93
CA SER A 12 -10.66 7.76 -2.75
C SER A 12 -11.07 6.62 -1.82
N ASN A 13 -12.24 6.80 -1.21
CA ASN A 13 -12.81 5.73 -0.40
C ASN A 13 -13.15 4.52 -1.25
N ASP A 14 -13.57 4.72 -2.50
CA ASP A 14 -13.87 3.61 -3.40
C ASP A 14 -12.61 2.78 -3.67
N TYR A 15 -11.48 3.44 -3.83
CA TYR A 15 -10.23 2.71 -4.04
C TYR A 15 -9.85 1.92 -2.79
N LEU A 16 -10.06 2.49 -1.60
CA LEU A 16 -9.82 1.78 -0.36
C LEU A 16 -10.66 0.50 -0.28
N VAL A 17 -11.95 0.60 -0.60
CA VAL A 17 -12.84 -0.56 -0.57
C VAL A 17 -12.34 -1.63 -1.54
N TYR A 18 -11.93 -1.22 -2.72
CA TYR A 18 -11.39 -2.15 -3.73
C TYR A 18 -10.15 -2.86 -3.21
N ILE A 19 -9.22 -2.12 -2.60
CA ILE A 19 -7.99 -2.73 -2.10
C ILE A 19 -8.25 -3.64 -0.90
N LEU A 20 -9.17 -3.23 0.00
CA LEU A 20 -9.51 -4.11 1.11
C LEU A 20 -10.10 -5.43 0.63
N ASP A 21 -10.85 -5.40 -0.48
CA ASP A 21 -11.35 -6.64 -1.07
C ASP A 21 -10.20 -7.50 -1.59
N LEU A 22 -9.20 -6.89 -2.25
CA LEU A 22 -8.02 -7.62 -2.71
C LEU A 22 -7.21 -8.21 -1.56
N LEU A 23 -7.32 -7.63 -0.37
CA LEU A 23 -6.57 -8.08 0.81
C LEU A 23 -7.32 -9.11 1.64
N GLN A 24 -8.42 -9.66 1.13
CA GLN A 24 -9.26 -10.58 1.89
C GLN A 24 -8.53 -11.82 2.42
N GLU A 25 -7.49 -12.27 1.73
CA GLU A 25 -6.76 -13.47 2.15
C GLU A 25 -5.64 -13.17 3.13
N VAL A 26 -5.42 -11.91 3.47
CA VAL A 26 -4.44 -11.52 4.48
C VAL A 26 -5.18 -11.30 5.80
N PRO A 27 -4.85 -12.04 6.87
CA PRO A 27 -5.58 -11.89 8.12
C PRO A 27 -5.22 -10.58 8.83
N LEU A 28 -6.14 -10.10 9.65
CA LEU A 28 -5.90 -8.98 10.56
C LEU A 28 -5.50 -7.69 9.83
N ILE A 29 -6.11 -7.44 8.67
CA ILE A 29 -5.88 -6.19 7.93
C ILE A 29 -6.71 -5.08 8.56
N HIS A 30 -6.09 -3.93 8.77
CA HIS A 30 -6.83 -2.72 9.11
C HIS A 30 -6.10 -1.51 8.55
N TYR A 31 -6.73 -0.36 8.64
CA TYR A 31 -6.20 0.84 8.02
C TYR A 31 -6.40 2.05 8.92
N ARG A 32 -5.70 3.12 8.57
CA ARG A 32 -5.80 4.39 9.24
C ARG A 32 -5.78 5.48 8.19
N LYS A 33 -6.78 6.35 8.23
CA LYS A 33 -6.81 7.48 7.31
C LYS A 33 -5.96 8.62 7.86
N MET A 34 -5.13 9.21 7.01
CA MET A 34 -4.25 10.28 7.44
C MET A 34 -3.98 11.21 6.27
N MET A 35 -4.52 12.44 6.32
CA MET A 35 -4.21 13.50 5.36
C MET A 35 -4.39 13.06 3.89
N GLY A 36 -5.50 12.41 3.60
CA GLY A 36 -5.81 11.99 2.23
C GLY A 36 -5.18 10.67 1.83
N GLU A 37 -4.39 10.08 2.70
CA GLU A 37 -3.77 8.79 2.48
C GLU A 37 -4.41 7.76 3.39
N TYR A 38 -4.20 6.47 3.05
CA TYR A 38 -4.60 5.39 3.94
C TYR A 38 -3.38 4.57 4.25
N LEU A 39 -3.06 4.43 5.53
CA LEU A 39 -1.98 3.55 5.96
C LEU A 39 -2.57 2.16 6.19
N LEU A 40 -1.84 1.14 5.76
CA LEU A 40 -2.32 -0.25 5.84
C LEU A 40 -1.47 -1.06 6.78
N TYR A 41 -2.15 -1.80 7.65
CA TYR A 41 -1.51 -2.62 8.68
C TYR A 41 -1.96 -4.06 8.55
N GLN A 42 -1.03 -4.98 8.84
CA GLN A 42 -1.36 -6.37 9.10
C GLN A 42 -1.06 -6.57 10.58
N ASP A 43 -2.10 -6.83 11.38
CA ASP A 43 -1.97 -6.83 12.83
C ASP A 43 -1.43 -5.44 13.24
N ASN A 44 -0.27 -5.36 13.84
CA ASN A 44 0.31 -4.06 14.20
C ASN A 44 1.50 -3.69 13.30
N VAL A 45 1.67 -4.34 12.18
CA VAL A 45 2.78 -4.07 11.27
C VAL A 45 2.32 -3.14 10.15
N LEU A 46 2.88 -1.94 10.09
CA LEU A 46 2.61 -0.99 9.02
C LEU A 46 3.40 -1.43 7.79
N PHE A 47 2.70 -1.95 6.77
CA PHE A 47 3.40 -2.52 5.62
C PHE A 47 3.30 -1.66 4.35
N GLY A 48 2.39 -0.73 4.30
CA GLY A 48 2.22 0.07 3.09
C GLY A 48 1.07 1.04 3.24
N GLY A 49 0.53 1.46 2.11
CA GLY A 49 -0.58 2.41 2.13
C GLY A 49 -1.11 2.68 0.74
N LEU A 50 -2.12 3.54 0.70
CA LEU A 50 -2.72 4.01 -0.54
C LEU A 50 -2.38 5.48 -0.70
N TYR A 51 -1.72 5.79 -1.82
CA TYR A 51 -1.21 7.13 -2.09
C TYR A 51 -1.64 7.53 -3.49
N ASP A 52 -2.53 8.50 -3.61
CA ASP A 52 -3.02 8.96 -4.91
C ASP A 52 -3.55 7.78 -5.73
N ASN A 53 -4.40 6.97 -5.11
CA ASN A 53 -5.00 5.77 -5.71
C ASN A 53 -3.95 4.81 -6.27
N ARG A 54 -2.85 4.64 -5.54
CA ARG A 54 -1.84 3.64 -5.84
C ARG A 54 -1.59 2.84 -4.58
N PHE A 55 -1.56 1.52 -4.71
CA PHE A 55 -1.30 0.62 -3.57
C PHE A 55 0.21 0.37 -3.53
N LEU A 56 0.87 0.96 -2.55
CA LEU A 56 2.33 0.88 -2.42
C LEU A 56 2.68 0.18 -1.12
N VAL A 57 3.72 -0.64 -1.16
CA VAL A 57 4.22 -1.33 0.04
C VAL A 57 5.68 -0.99 0.25
N LYS A 58 6.13 -1.12 1.49
CA LYS A 58 7.50 -0.80 1.85
C LYS A 58 8.48 -1.68 1.07
N THR A 59 9.62 -1.09 0.71
CA THR A 59 10.67 -1.85 0.04
C THR A 59 11.39 -2.70 1.08
N THR A 60 11.31 -4.01 0.89
CA THR A 60 11.95 -4.96 1.79
C THR A 60 12.70 -5.99 0.96
N PRO A 61 13.69 -6.69 1.55
CA PRO A 61 14.53 -7.58 0.77
C PRO A 61 13.76 -8.67 0.01
N SER A 62 12.71 -9.23 0.61
CA SER A 62 11.98 -10.32 -0.04
C SER A 62 11.30 -9.91 -1.33
N LEU A 63 11.03 -8.60 -1.53
CA LEU A 63 10.38 -8.15 -2.76
C LEU A 63 11.36 -7.78 -3.85
N ALA A 64 12.66 -7.75 -3.58
CA ALA A 64 13.64 -7.28 -4.55
C ALA A 64 13.65 -8.10 -5.83
N GLU A 65 13.29 -9.39 -5.75
CA GLU A 65 13.30 -10.27 -6.90
C GLU A 65 11.98 -10.38 -7.63
N GLU A 66 10.96 -9.65 -7.16
CA GLU A 66 9.62 -9.78 -7.73
C GLU A 66 9.42 -8.94 -8.99
N GLY A 67 10.34 -8.06 -9.32
CA GLY A 67 10.23 -7.24 -10.51
C GLY A 67 9.20 -6.14 -10.41
N LEU A 68 8.84 -5.71 -9.20
CA LEU A 68 7.82 -4.70 -9.01
C LEU A 68 8.37 -3.31 -9.31
N LYS A 69 7.50 -2.46 -9.84
CA LYS A 69 7.86 -1.07 -10.12
C LYS A 69 8.01 -0.30 -8.82
N GLN A 70 9.03 0.53 -8.72
CA GLN A 70 9.20 1.42 -7.59
C GLN A 70 8.58 2.78 -7.92
N MET A 71 7.90 3.37 -6.95
CA MET A 71 7.28 4.67 -7.10
C MET A 71 7.42 5.46 -5.82
N LEU A 72 7.43 6.77 -5.93
CA LEU A 72 7.43 7.63 -4.74
C LEU A 72 5.99 7.79 -4.28
N PRO A 73 5.70 7.55 -3.01
CA PRO A 73 4.34 7.79 -2.50
C PRO A 73 3.98 9.27 -2.57
N TYR A 74 4.97 10.16 -2.40
CA TYR A 74 4.81 11.59 -2.54
C TYR A 74 6.21 12.20 -2.76
N PRO A 75 6.30 13.44 -3.23
CA PRO A 75 7.61 14.04 -3.49
C PRO A 75 8.47 14.07 -2.24
N GLY A 76 9.71 13.67 -2.37
CA GLY A 76 10.67 13.68 -1.26
C GLY A 76 10.67 12.44 -0.40
N ALA A 77 9.74 11.51 -0.62
CA ALA A 77 9.67 10.28 0.15
C ALA A 77 10.63 9.24 -0.40
N LYS A 78 10.85 8.17 0.38
CA LYS A 78 11.58 7.01 -0.11
C LYS A 78 10.72 6.22 -1.07
N PRO A 79 11.31 5.57 -2.08
CA PRO A 79 10.53 4.74 -3.01
C PRO A 79 9.86 3.58 -2.29
N MET A 80 8.72 3.19 -2.83
CA MET A 80 7.98 2.02 -2.38
C MET A 80 7.67 1.17 -3.61
N TYR A 81 7.26 -0.08 -3.40
CA TYR A 81 6.89 -0.96 -4.50
C TYR A 81 5.40 -0.85 -4.79
N LEU A 82 5.07 -0.79 -6.08
CA LEU A 82 3.68 -0.77 -6.53
C LEU A 82 3.14 -2.19 -6.58
N ILE A 83 1.99 -2.41 -5.95
CA ILE A 83 1.23 -3.64 -6.08
C ILE A 83 0.08 -3.36 -7.04
N ASP A 84 0.15 -3.92 -8.24
CA ASP A 84 -0.91 -3.75 -9.23
C ASP A 84 -1.54 -5.08 -9.63
N ALA A 85 -1.23 -6.14 -8.91
CA ALA A 85 -1.88 -7.43 -9.13
C ALA A 85 -3.35 -7.34 -8.77
N GLU A 86 -4.18 -8.10 -9.51
CA GLU A 86 -5.63 -8.11 -9.29
C GLU A 86 -6.10 -9.45 -8.74
N ASP A 87 -5.19 -10.36 -8.51
CA ASP A 87 -5.50 -11.67 -7.96
C ASP A 87 -5.25 -11.66 -6.46
N LYS A 88 -6.26 -12.03 -5.68
CA LYS A 88 -6.18 -11.97 -4.22
C LYS A 88 -5.07 -12.83 -3.64
N THR A 89 -4.85 -14.00 -4.23
CA THR A 89 -3.80 -14.90 -3.73
C THR A 89 -2.42 -14.31 -3.99
N GLU A 90 -2.24 -13.68 -5.15
CA GLU A 90 -0.96 -13.04 -5.46
C GLU A 90 -0.73 -11.82 -4.56
N VAL A 91 -1.77 -11.01 -4.33
CA VAL A 91 -1.65 -9.87 -3.44
C VAL A 91 -1.27 -10.34 -2.04
N ALA A 92 -1.92 -11.39 -1.55
CA ALA A 92 -1.61 -11.93 -0.22
C ALA A 92 -0.18 -12.42 -0.14
N ARG A 93 0.30 -13.08 -1.19
CA ARG A 93 1.67 -13.59 -1.22
C ARG A 93 2.67 -12.44 -1.08
N LEU A 94 2.48 -11.39 -1.87
CA LEU A 94 3.40 -10.23 -1.85
C LEU A 94 3.33 -9.49 -0.52
N VAL A 95 2.13 -9.25 -0.02
CA VAL A 95 1.95 -8.52 1.24
C VAL A 95 2.58 -9.29 2.40
N MET A 96 2.38 -10.61 2.46
CA MET A 96 2.95 -11.37 3.56
C MET A 96 4.48 -11.45 3.49
N LYS A 97 5.07 -11.36 2.29
CA LYS A 97 6.52 -11.24 2.20
C LYS A 97 7.01 -9.95 2.87
N VAL A 98 6.32 -8.84 2.60
CA VAL A 98 6.68 -7.57 3.24
C VAL A 98 6.50 -7.65 4.73
N VAL A 99 5.35 -8.14 5.17
CA VAL A 99 5.03 -8.22 6.60
C VAL A 99 6.07 -9.08 7.33
N ASN A 100 6.41 -10.24 6.76
CA ASN A 100 7.38 -11.11 7.39
C ASN A 100 8.76 -10.48 7.48
N ASP A 101 9.14 -9.69 6.48
CA ASP A 101 10.41 -8.96 6.52
C ASP A 101 10.43 -7.90 7.61
N LEU A 102 9.28 -7.30 7.90
CA LEU A 102 9.17 -6.19 8.85
C LEU A 102 8.98 -6.64 10.30
N ARG A 103 8.68 -7.91 10.53
CA ARG A 103 8.50 -8.42 11.88
C ARG A 103 9.80 -8.60 12.63
#